data_c181287ce0e0e9c6e3e2181ebee987b5
#
_entry.id   c181287ce0e0e9c6e3e2181ebee987b5
#
_cell.length_a   1.000
_cell.length_b   1.000
_cell.length_c   1.000
_cell.angle_alpha   90.00
_cell.angle_beta   90.00
_cell.angle_gamma   90.00
#
_symmetry.space_group_name_H-M   'P 1'
#
loop_
_entity.id
_entity.type
_entity.pdbx_description
1 polymer ?
#
loop_
_entity_poly.entity_id
_entity_poly.type
_entity_poly.pdbx_seq_one_letter_code
_entity_poly.pdbx_strand_id
1 'polypeptide(L)'
;VSKACNGADLTNCDGGATLQRAAIQPFGFLLAASPDWRIVRASANLEEFLGVGCEHVLRQPLSGIIMSRTLHTIRNRLTVIRGPVMIERLSGIAFAEGGPIFDVALHCSEGEIVIEAEPSQREGQGGSTLSMPAMMARIDQAQTLEAFFRESARQARGITGFDRVMVYRFDDEGSGEIVAEAARSGIGSLLGLHFPAADIAAEERALYARNLFRIIADVDAAPVPVVPELDEHGRAIDLSLSILHATPSGHIDHLKDMGVAASFSIPIVVDGRLWGLFACHHYAARLLPVERRLTAEHFAQMVASRLETRECRLALEFETGARKIVERLLTAVADNTGLPDDPAWLAEVLAGAIPADGIGVWIGGRTALTGLAPSQQQFSALIDRLNGMVAGHVFATDRVAELWPEAELNGDVAGLMAIPTSQPARDYIVFFRQEILGTVHWAGASSRQAEHDAGSHALTFHKSFRAWSELMRGRSLPFSGAQRHVAETIRVTLEAVRRLNG
;
A
#
# COMPACT_ATOMS: atom_id res chain seq x y z
N VAL A 1 8.10 29.29 -12.63
CA VAL A 1 9.51 28.91 -12.53
C VAL A 1 9.57 27.47 -12.06
N SER A 2 9.82 26.60 -13.02
CA SER A 2 9.90 25.14 -12.89
C SER A 2 11.07 24.77 -11.98
N LYS A 3 10.81 23.97 -10.90
CA LYS A 3 11.82 23.15 -10.24
C LYS A 3 11.63 21.71 -10.71
N ALA A 4 12.62 21.28 -11.50
CA ALA A 4 12.76 19.89 -11.93
C ALA A 4 12.87 18.97 -10.71
N CYS A 5 12.04 17.91 -10.67
CA CYS A 5 12.24 16.76 -9.80
C CYS A 5 13.53 16.06 -10.22
N ASN A 6 14.55 16.12 -9.39
CA ASN A 6 15.72 15.27 -9.51
C ASN A 6 15.29 13.83 -9.32
N GLY A 7 15.48 13.02 -10.37
CA GLY A 7 15.37 11.58 -10.29
C GLY A 7 16.36 11.07 -9.23
N ALA A 8 15.86 10.39 -8.22
CA ALA A 8 16.68 9.65 -7.30
C ALA A 8 17.41 8.55 -8.08
N ASP A 9 18.72 8.63 -8.10
CA ASP A 9 19.61 7.63 -8.70
C ASP A 9 19.55 6.36 -7.83
N LEU A 10 18.78 5.36 -8.26
CA LEU A 10 18.54 4.09 -7.55
C LEU A 10 19.73 3.11 -7.67
N THR A 11 20.87 3.57 -8.17
CA THR A 11 22.06 2.74 -8.42
C THR A 11 23.11 2.73 -7.31
N ASN A 12 22.91 3.47 -6.20
CA ASN A 12 23.86 3.51 -5.09
C ASN A 12 23.19 3.22 -3.75
N CYS A 13 23.03 1.93 -3.43
CA CYS A 13 22.93 1.45 -2.06
C CYS A 13 24.26 0.81 -1.67
N ASP A 14 25.21 1.61 -1.20
CA ASP A 14 26.38 1.15 -0.47
C ASP A 14 25.95 0.57 0.89
N GLY A 15 25.97 -0.75 0.98
CA GLY A 15 25.69 -1.50 2.21
C GLY A 15 25.58 -2.99 1.97
N GLY A 16 26.68 -3.65 1.49
CA GLY A 16 26.80 -5.11 1.62
C GLY A 16 25.78 -5.96 0.85
N ALA A 17 25.13 -5.43 -0.17
CA ALA A 17 24.30 -6.22 -1.07
C ALA A 17 25.20 -7.09 -1.92
N THR A 18 25.24 -8.38 -1.63
CA THR A 18 25.64 -9.41 -2.59
C THR A 18 24.90 -9.09 -3.88
N LEU A 19 25.61 -8.77 -4.96
CA LEU A 19 25.05 -8.56 -6.30
C LEU A 19 24.08 -9.70 -6.58
N GLN A 20 22.79 -9.45 -6.42
CA GLN A 20 21.78 -10.47 -6.67
C GLN A 20 21.79 -10.70 -8.17
N ARG A 21 22.29 -11.88 -8.61
CA ARG A 21 22.37 -12.26 -10.01
C ARG A 21 20.99 -12.08 -10.63
N ALA A 22 20.93 -11.45 -11.81
CA ALA A 22 19.69 -11.32 -12.54
C ALA A 22 19.14 -12.72 -12.85
N ALA A 23 18.00 -13.05 -12.26
CA ALA A 23 17.38 -14.36 -12.36
C ALA A 23 15.88 -14.26 -12.53
N ILE A 24 15.30 -15.30 -13.15
CA ILE A 24 13.86 -15.45 -13.35
C ILE A 24 13.34 -16.71 -12.67
N GLN A 25 12.03 -16.78 -12.49
CA GLN A 25 11.34 -17.99 -12.06
C GLN A 25 11.28 -19.02 -13.19
N PRO A 26 11.34 -20.35 -12.89
CA PRO A 26 11.49 -21.40 -13.90
C PRO A 26 10.24 -21.69 -14.72
N PHE A 27 9.08 -21.12 -14.43
CA PHE A 27 7.84 -21.41 -15.16
C PHE A 27 7.74 -20.77 -16.55
N GLY A 28 8.77 -20.01 -16.96
CA GLY A 28 8.91 -19.40 -18.26
C GLY A 28 10.36 -19.13 -18.62
N PHE A 29 10.59 -18.44 -19.72
CA PHE A 29 11.91 -18.05 -20.20
C PHE A 29 11.97 -16.59 -20.62
N LEU A 30 13.16 -16.04 -20.67
CA LEU A 30 13.44 -14.66 -21.05
C LEU A 30 14.46 -14.60 -22.20
N LEU A 31 14.17 -13.75 -23.19
CA LEU A 31 15.11 -13.30 -24.21
C LEU A 31 15.17 -11.77 -24.15
N ALA A 32 16.39 -11.22 -24.16
CA ALA A 32 16.58 -9.80 -24.38
C ALA A 32 17.28 -9.57 -25.72
N ALA A 33 16.78 -8.62 -26.50
CA ALA A 33 17.32 -8.28 -27.81
C ALA A 33 17.73 -6.80 -27.85
N SER A 34 18.83 -6.53 -28.55
CA SER A 34 19.25 -5.18 -28.90
C SER A 34 18.29 -4.51 -29.90
N PRO A 35 18.37 -3.18 -30.12
CA PRO A 35 17.53 -2.48 -31.09
C PRO A 35 17.67 -2.98 -32.54
N ASP A 36 18.80 -3.61 -32.88
CA ASP A 36 19.02 -4.28 -34.18
C ASP A 36 18.53 -5.75 -34.21
N TRP A 37 17.77 -6.15 -33.19
CA TRP A 37 17.11 -7.47 -33.09
C TRP A 37 18.07 -8.65 -32.94
N ARG A 38 19.23 -8.45 -32.35
CA ARG A 38 20.14 -9.53 -31.94
C ARG A 38 19.91 -9.88 -30.49
N ILE A 39 19.92 -11.16 -30.20
CA ILE A 39 19.76 -11.66 -28.82
C ILE A 39 21.03 -11.33 -28.05
N VAL A 40 20.89 -10.52 -27.01
CA VAL A 40 22.00 -10.09 -26.14
C VAL A 40 22.00 -10.83 -24.81
N ARG A 41 20.83 -11.30 -24.36
CA ARG A 41 20.69 -12.12 -23.15
C ARG A 41 19.60 -13.19 -23.34
N ALA A 42 19.75 -14.31 -22.62
CA ALA A 42 18.75 -15.37 -22.56
C ALA A 42 18.78 -16.05 -21.19
N SER A 43 17.64 -16.54 -20.73
CA SER A 43 17.59 -17.37 -19.52
C SER A 43 18.19 -18.74 -19.74
N ALA A 44 18.86 -19.29 -18.74
CA ALA A 44 19.59 -20.56 -18.85
C ALA A 44 18.69 -21.79 -19.15
N ASN A 45 17.39 -21.69 -18.85
CA ASN A 45 16.39 -22.74 -19.10
C ASN A 45 15.74 -22.67 -20.50
N LEU A 46 16.27 -21.88 -21.40
CA LEU A 46 15.71 -21.68 -22.75
C LEU A 46 15.53 -23.02 -23.52
N GLU A 47 16.46 -23.96 -23.32
CA GLU A 47 16.43 -25.27 -23.97
C GLU A 47 15.18 -26.08 -23.61
N GLU A 48 14.68 -25.97 -22.38
CA GLU A 48 13.46 -26.67 -21.92
C GLU A 48 12.21 -26.26 -22.70
N PHE A 49 12.17 -25.01 -23.19
CA PHE A 49 11.01 -24.43 -23.87
C PHE A 49 11.14 -24.42 -25.39
N LEU A 50 12.33 -24.11 -25.91
CA LEU A 50 12.58 -23.92 -27.33
C LEU A 50 13.46 -24.99 -27.97
N GLY A 51 14.01 -25.93 -27.17
CA GLY A 51 14.92 -26.98 -27.66
C GLY A 51 16.28 -26.48 -28.13
N VAL A 52 16.64 -25.22 -27.77
CA VAL A 52 17.92 -24.60 -28.15
C VAL A 52 18.54 -23.97 -26.89
N GLY A 53 19.80 -24.32 -26.60
CA GLY A 53 20.52 -23.79 -25.45
C GLY A 53 20.81 -22.30 -25.57
N CYS A 54 20.89 -21.60 -24.42
CA CYS A 54 21.07 -20.14 -24.40
C CYS A 54 22.38 -19.70 -25.06
N GLU A 55 23.46 -20.49 -24.98
CA GLU A 55 24.77 -20.22 -25.63
C GLU A 55 24.69 -20.23 -27.16
N HIS A 56 23.76 -20.96 -27.76
CA HIS A 56 23.59 -21.06 -29.20
C HIS A 56 22.79 -19.88 -29.78
N VAL A 57 21.96 -19.23 -28.96
CA VAL A 57 21.12 -18.13 -29.41
C VAL A 57 21.76 -16.76 -29.22
N LEU A 58 22.73 -16.63 -28.30
CA LEU A 58 23.40 -15.35 -28.04
C LEU A 58 24.08 -14.80 -29.29
N ARG A 59 23.92 -13.49 -29.54
CA ARG A 59 24.40 -12.74 -30.71
C ARG A 59 23.74 -13.13 -32.03
N GLN A 60 22.84 -14.12 -32.05
CA GLN A 60 22.07 -14.47 -33.24
C GLN A 60 20.95 -13.46 -33.47
N PRO A 61 20.52 -13.26 -34.72
CA PRO A 61 19.33 -12.47 -34.99
C PRO A 61 18.10 -13.21 -34.47
N LEU A 62 17.18 -12.47 -33.82
CA LEU A 62 15.96 -13.05 -33.27
C LEU A 62 15.10 -13.79 -34.30
N SER A 63 15.23 -13.39 -35.61
CA SER A 63 14.58 -14.09 -36.73
C SER A 63 15.09 -15.51 -37.01
N GLY A 64 16.20 -15.90 -36.42
CA GLY A 64 16.70 -17.28 -36.48
C GLY A 64 16.07 -18.21 -35.44
N ILE A 65 15.44 -17.64 -34.42
CA ILE A 65 14.84 -18.39 -33.28
C ILE A 65 13.32 -18.32 -33.33
N ILE A 66 12.77 -17.18 -33.77
CA ILE A 66 11.33 -16.90 -33.80
C ILE A 66 10.87 -16.82 -35.23
N MET A 67 9.75 -17.50 -35.56
CA MET A 67 9.17 -17.45 -36.92
C MET A 67 8.82 -16.01 -37.35
N SER A 68 8.94 -15.71 -38.61
CA SER A 68 8.74 -14.37 -39.20
C SER A 68 7.40 -13.74 -38.81
N ARG A 69 6.32 -14.54 -38.76
CA ARG A 69 4.98 -14.06 -38.36
C ARG A 69 4.96 -13.56 -36.92
N THR A 70 5.55 -14.32 -36.02
CA THR A 70 5.65 -13.95 -34.60
C THR A 70 6.51 -12.73 -34.41
N LEU A 71 7.67 -12.68 -35.08
CA LEU A 71 8.55 -11.51 -35.04
C LEU A 71 7.84 -10.25 -35.54
N HIS A 72 7.04 -10.36 -36.62
CA HIS A 72 6.25 -9.24 -37.12
C HIS A 72 5.21 -8.77 -36.09
N THR A 73 4.54 -9.71 -35.39
CA THR A 73 3.58 -9.39 -34.33
C THR A 73 4.25 -8.67 -33.17
N ILE A 74 5.40 -9.15 -32.71
CA ILE A 74 6.19 -8.52 -31.63
C ILE A 74 6.60 -7.10 -32.03
N ARG A 75 7.13 -6.91 -33.24
CA ARG A 75 7.53 -5.59 -33.76
C ARG A 75 6.37 -4.62 -33.80
N ASN A 76 5.21 -5.03 -34.28
CA ASN A 76 4.03 -4.18 -34.31
C ASN A 76 3.57 -3.77 -32.89
N ARG A 77 3.64 -4.67 -31.94
CA ARG A 77 3.26 -4.35 -30.55
C ARG A 77 4.24 -3.40 -29.88
N LEU A 78 5.53 -3.54 -30.14
CA LEU A 78 6.53 -2.60 -29.62
C LEU A 78 6.32 -1.17 -30.10
N THR A 79 5.73 -0.95 -31.28
CA THR A 79 5.40 0.41 -31.77
C THR A 79 4.33 1.11 -30.93
N VAL A 80 3.54 0.36 -30.16
CA VAL A 80 2.50 0.89 -29.27
C VAL A 80 3.09 1.29 -27.91
N ILE A 81 4.21 0.69 -27.50
CA ILE A 81 4.88 1.01 -26.24
C ILE A 81 5.39 2.46 -26.31
N ARG A 82 4.74 3.34 -25.54
CA ARG A 82 5.10 4.74 -25.37
C ARG A 82 5.45 5.03 -23.92
N GLY A 83 6.73 5.00 -23.60
CA GLY A 83 7.24 5.30 -22.27
C GLY A 83 7.90 4.10 -21.58
N PRO A 84 8.67 4.38 -20.51
CA PRO A 84 9.57 3.39 -19.88
C PRO A 84 8.88 2.36 -19.00
N VAL A 85 7.57 2.43 -18.80
CA VAL A 85 6.84 1.60 -17.82
C VAL A 85 5.69 0.81 -18.46
N MET A 86 5.68 0.70 -19.80
CA MET A 86 4.61 -0.03 -20.50
C MET A 86 5.04 -1.46 -20.78
N ILE A 87 4.16 -2.39 -20.42
CA ILE A 87 4.28 -3.83 -20.73
C ILE A 87 3.16 -4.18 -21.69
N GLU A 88 3.51 -4.69 -22.88
CA GLU A 88 2.56 -5.26 -23.84
C GLU A 88 2.48 -6.77 -23.63
N ARG A 89 1.27 -7.30 -23.79
CA ARG A 89 1.01 -8.73 -23.61
C ARG A 89 0.37 -9.33 -24.85
N LEU A 90 0.83 -10.51 -25.22
CA LEU A 90 0.38 -11.29 -26.36
C LEU A 90 0.03 -12.70 -25.89
N SER A 91 -1.15 -13.17 -26.17
CA SER A 91 -1.56 -14.53 -25.79
C SER A 91 -1.57 -15.46 -27.00
N GLY A 92 -1.23 -16.71 -26.76
CA GLY A 92 -1.35 -17.76 -27.77
C GLY A 92 -0.32 -17.67 -28.90
N ILE A 93 0.91 -17.25 -28.63
CA ILE A 93 1.98 -17.04 -29.59
C ILE A 93 2.82 -18.32 -29.77
N ALA A 94 2.97 -18.79 -31.00
CA ALA A 94 3.91 -19.87 -31.35
C ALA A 94 5.23 -19.27 -31.83
N PHE A 95 6.37 -19.78 -31.34
CA PHE A 95 7.70 -19.32 -31.77
C PHE A 95 8.22 -20.12 -32.97
N ALA A 96 7.80 -21.38 -33.10
CA ALA A 96 8.11 -22.26 -34.19
C ALA A 96 6.83 -22.86 -34.79
N GLU A 97 6.89 -23.30 -36.04
CA GLU A 97 5.74 -23.94 -36.72
C GLU A 97 5.42 -25.28 -36.04
N GLY A 98 4.16 -25.46 -35.61
CA GLY A 98 3.74 -26.65 -34.87
C GLY A 98 4.31 -26.79 -33.44
N GLY A 99 5.05 -25.79 -32.99
CA GLY A 99 5.64 -25.76 -31.65
C GLY A 99 4.64 -25.39 -30.54
N PRO A 100 5.12 -25.35 -29.28
CA PRO A 100 4.30 -24.96 -28.15
C PRO A 100 3.83 -23.51 -28.26
N ILE A 101 2.71 -23.22 -27.62
CA ILE A 101 2.09 -21.91 -27.60
C ILE A 101 2.42 -21.24 -26.27
N PHE A 102 2.79 -19.96 -26.34
CA PHE A 102 3.22 -19.16 -25.20
C PHE A 102 2.33 -17.93 -25.04
N ASP A 103 2.20 -17.47 -23.80
CA ASP A 103 1.77 -16.13 -23.46
C ASP A 103 3.03 -15.28 -23.24
N VAL A 104 3.10 -14.14 -23.91
CA VAL A 104 4.32 -13.33 -24.03
C VAL A 104 4.10 -11.96 -23.43
N ALA A 105 5.02 -11.50 -22.61
CA ALA A 105 5.12 -10.11 -22.15
C ALA A 105 6.32 -9.43 -22.81
N LEU A 106 6.11 -8.17 -23.24
CA LEU A 106 7.09 -7.35 -23.95
C LEU A 106 7.26 -6.02 -23.24
N HIS A 107 8.48 -5.64 -22.96
CA HIS A 107 8.81 -4.30 -22.48
C HIS A 107 10.19 -3.88 -22.94
N CYS A 108 10.50 -2.59 -22.76
CA CYS A 108 11.84 -2.07 -23.03
C CYS A 108 12.50 -1.68 -21.71
N SER A 109 13.74 -2.09 -21.51
CA SER A 109 14.54 -1.75 -20.35
C SER A 109 15.95 -1.37 -20.80
N GLU A 110 16.43 -0.19 -20.41
CA GLU A 110 17.78 0.33 -20.72
C GLU A 110 18.22 0.20 -22.20
N GLY A 111 17.27 0.26 -23.12
CA GLY A 111 17.52 0.11 -24.57
C GLY A 111 17.48 -1.33 -25.08
N GLU A 112 17.31 -2.31 -24.23
CA GLU A 112 17.06 -3.70 -24.59
C GLU A 112 15.56 -3.96 -24.73
N ILE A 113 15.17 -4.82 -25.68
CA ILE A 113 13.82 -5.33 -25.86
C ILE A 113 13.72 -6.64 -25.10
N VAL A 114 12.96 -6.65 -24.00
CA VAL A 114 12.77 -7.84 -23.16
C VAL A 114 11.51 -8.57 -23.60
N ILE A 115 11.66 -9.85 -23.87
CA ILE A 115 10.62 -10.79 -24.29
C ILE A 115 10.56 -11.91 -23.25
N GLU A 116 9.52 -11.92 -22.45
CA GLU A 116 9.25 -12.98 -21.49
C GLU A 116 8.15 -13.87 -22.03
N ALA A 117 8.28 -15.17 -21.91
CA ALA A 117 7.29 -16.11 -22.39
C ALA A 117 7.08 -17.26 -21.39
N GLU A 118 5.83 -17.62 -21.21
CA GLU A 118 5.40 -18.78 -20.43
C GLU A 118 4.46 -19.65 -21.24
N PRO A 119 4.45 -20.99 -21.02
CA PRO A 119 3.53 -21.89 -21.69
C PRO A 119 2.08 -21.45 -21.50
N SER A 120 1.34 -21.26 -22.60
CA SER A 120 -0.05 -20.85 -22.53
C SER A 120 -0.91 -21.94 -21.93
N GLN A 121 -1.53 -21.62 -20.79
CA GLN A 121 -2.45 -22.53 -20.09
C GLN A 121 -3.89 -22.21 -20.54
N ARG A 122 -4.48 -23.05 -21.37
CA ARG A 122 -5.91 -22.92 -21.67
C ARG A 122 -6.72 -23.49 -20.51
N GLU A 123 -7.57 -22.68 -19.89
CA GLU A 123 -8.60 -23.22 -18.99
C GLU A 123 -9.52 -24.14 -19.79
N GLY A 124 -9.75 -25.36 -19.28
CA GLY A 124 -10.73 -26.28 -19.86
C GLY A 124 -12.11 -25.61 -19.91
N GLN A 125 -12.93 -25.96 -20.90
CA GLN A 125 -14.24 -25.36 -21.23
C GLN A 125 -15.32 -25.44 -20.12
N GLY A 126 -14.96 -25.55 -18.85
CA GLY A 126 -15.87 -25.63 -17.70
C GLY A 126 -15.75 -24.47 -16.70
N GLY A 127 -14.91 -23.47 -16.96
CA GLY A 127 -14.73 -22.33 -16.06
C GLY A 127 -15.96 -21.42 -16.06
N SER A 128 -16.53 -21.17 -14.88
CA SER A 128 -17.58 -20.17 -14.70
C SER A 128 -17.10 -18.84 -15.27
N THR A 129 -17.85 -18.27 -16.22
CA THR A 129 -17.54 -16.96 -16.78
C THR A 129 -17.63 -15.94 -15.65
N LEU A 130 -16.46 -15.40 -15.23
CA LEU A 130 -16.38 -14.36 -14.22
C LEU A 130 -16.98 -13.07 -14.81
N SER A 131 -18.13 -12.67 -14.30
CA SER A 131 -18.77 -11.43 -14.72
C SER A 131 -18.25 -10.26 -13.90
N MET A 132 -17.33 -9.48 -14.46
CA MET A 132 -16.79 -8.27 -13.81
C MET A 132 -17.90 -7.29 -13.39
N PRO A 133 -18.94 -7.00 -14.21
CA PRO A 133 -20.04 -6.15 -13.78
C PRO A 133 -20.77 -6.69 -12.56
N ALA A 134 -21.01 -8.01 -12.47
CA ALA A 134 -21.67 -8.61 -11.32
C ALA A 134 -20.84 -8.53 -10.04
N MET A 135 -19.51 -8.66 -10.16
CA MET A 135 -18.58 -8.48 -9.05
C MET A 135 -18.58 -7.03 -8.54
N MET A 136 -18.50 -6.07 -9.45
CA MET A 136 -18.56 -4.65 -9.10
C MET A 136 -19.89 -4.28 -8.46
N ALA A 137 -21.01 -4.79 -8.98
CA ALA A 137 -22.33 -4.55 -8.39
C ALA A 137 -22.45 -5.03 -6.94
N ARG A 138 -21.80 -6.16 -6.58
CA ARG A 138 -21.76 -6.63 -5.18
C ARG A 138 -20.92 -5.71 -4.30
N ILE A 139 -19.78 -5.23 -4.79
CA ILE A 139 -18.90 -4.30 -4.08
C ILE A 139 -19.61 -2.96 -3.87
N ASP A 140 -20.37 -2.48 -4.87
CA ASP A 140 -21.11 -1.21 -4.80
C ASP A 140 -22.25 -1.24 -3.76
N GLN A 141 -22.76 -2.43 -3.38
CA GLN A 141 -23.75 -2.60 -2.31
C GLN A 141 -23.17 -2.39 -0.90
N ALA A 142 -21.85 -2.41 -0.74
CA ALA A 142 -21.22 -2.19 0.56
C ALA A 142 -21.44 -0.76 1.05
N GLN A 143 -21.99 -0.62 2.26
CA GLN A 143 -22.31 0.68 2.86
C GLN A 143 -21.13 1.28 3.63
N THR A 144 -20.22 0.45 4.13
CA THR A 144 -19.02 0.86 4.89
C THR A 144 -17.75 0.49 4.14
N LEU A 145 -16.63 1.15 4.46
CA LEU A 145 -15.32 0.79 3.90
C LEU A 145 -14.90 -0.63 4.30
N GLU A 146 -15.19 -1.05 5.51
CA GLU A 146 -14.92 -2.40 5.98
C GLU A 146 -15.67 -3.45 5.14
N ALA A 147 -16.96 -3.25 4.91
CA ALA A 147 -17.77 -4.13 4.06
C ALA A 147 -17.26 -4.12 2.61
N PHE A 148 -16.83 -2.96 2.10
CA PHE A 148 -16.23 -2.80 0.78
C PHE A 148 -14.95 -3.62 0.64
N PHE A 149 -14.02 -3.52 1.59
CA PHE A 149 -12.76 -4.29 1.55
C PHE A 149 -13.01 -5.78 1.71
N ARG A 150 -13.91 -6.19 2.61
CA ARG A 150 -14.26 -7.59 2.81
C ARG A 150 -14.87 -8.22 1.55
N GLU A 151 -15.77 -7.51 0.87
CA GLU A 151 -16.35 -8.01 -0.37
C GLU A 151 -15.30 -8.02 -1.50
N SER A 152 -14.43 -7.02 -1.57
CA SER A 152 -13.32 -6.97 -2.53
C SER A 152 -12.37 -8.16 -2.36
N ALA A 153 -11.98 -8.50 -1.12
CA ALA A 153 -11.16 -9.68 -0.83
C ALA A 153 -11.87 -10.97 -1.25
N ARG A 154 -13.20 -11.08 -1.02
CA ARG A 154 -13.99 -12.26 -1.41
C ARG A 154 -14.05 -12.42 -2.93
N GLN A 155 -14.29 -11.34 -3.68
CA GLN A 155 -14.32 -11.38 -5.14
C GLN A 155 -12.95 -11.69 -5.73
N ALA A 156 -11.88 -11.06 -5.22
CA ALA A 156 -10.50 -11.34 -5.62
C ALA A 156 -10.12 -12.82 -5.37
N ARG A 157 -10.58 -13.39 -4.24
CA ARG A 157 -10.40 -14.82 -3.97
C ARG A 157 -11.15 -15.70 -4.98
N GLY A 158 -12.36 -15.31 -5.39
CA GLY A 158 -13.12 -16.00 -6.45
C GLY A 158 -12.41 -15.97 -7.80
N ILE A 159 -11.74 -14.85 -8.16
CA ILE A 159 -10.96 -14.72 -9.39
C ILE A 159 -9.71 -15.59 -9.34
N THR A 160 -8.93 -15.46 -8.28
CA THR A 160 -7.60 -16.10 -8.18
C THR A 160 -7.67 -17.57 -7.76
N GLY A 161 -8.69 -17.95 -6.98
CA GLY A 161 -8.82 -19.27 -6.40
C GLY A 161 -7.72 -19.59 -5.39
N PHE A 162 -7.03 -18.59 -4.84
CA PHE A 162 -6.06 -18.75 -3.79
C PHE A 162 -6.74 -19.10 -2.45
N ASP A 163 -6.03 -19.76 -1.57
CA ASP A 163 -6.57 -20.17 -0.28
C ASP A 163 -6.93 -19.00 0.62
N ARG A 164 -6.14 -17.92 0.55
CA ARG A 164 -6.31 -16.68 1.29
C ARG A 164 -6.08 -15.48 0.38
N VAL A 165 -6.95 -14.48 0.48
CA VAL A 165 -6.75 -13.18 -0.14
C VAL A 165 -7.00 -12.10 0.90
N MET A 166 -6.05 -11.21 1.06
CA MET A 166 -6.06 -10.11 2.01
C MET A 166 -6.06 -8.77 1.28
N VAL A 167 -6.74 -7.78 1.84
CA VAL A 167 -6.52 -6.37 1.50
C VAL A 167 -5.53 -5.83 2.52
N TYR A 168 -4.34 -5.53 2.06
CA TYR A 168 -3.24 -4.98 2.83
C TYR A 168 -3.14 -3.50 2.56
N ARG A 169 -3.27 -2.64 3.57
CA ARG A 169 -3.19 -1.18 3.48
C ARG A 169 -1.86 -0.70 4.01
N PHE A 170 -1.19 0.18 3.27
CA PHE A 170 0.00 0.88 3.75
C PHE A 170 -0.38 2.17 4.48
N ASP A 171 0.39 2.51 5.51
CA ASP A 171 0.41 3.84 6.09
C ASP A 171 1.46 4.74 5.42
N ASP A 172 1.51 6.02 5.82
CA ASP A 172 2.45 7.00 5.26
C ASP A 172 3.93 6.67 5.59
N GLU A 173 4.19 5.85 6.62
CA GLU A 173 5.53 5.39 7.02
C GLU A 173 5.93 4.09 6.33
N GLY A 174 4.98 3.46 5.60
CA GLY A 174 5.18 2.22 4.86
C GLY A 174 4.95 0.96 5.67
N SER A 175 4.48 1.06 6.91
CA SER A 175 3.95 -0.08 7.64
C SER A 175 2.60 -0.49 7.04
N GLY A 176 2.18 -1.73 7.24
CA GLY A 176 0.96 -2.23 6.64
C GLY A 176 0.03 -2.92 7.62
N GLU A 177 -1.26 -2.88 7.31
CA GLU A 177 -2.34 -3.48 8.07
C GLU A 177 -3.21 -4.36 7.15
N ILE A 178 -3.60 -5.53 7.63
CA ILE A 178 -4.61 -6.35 6.95
C ILE A 178 -6.00 -5.87 7.34
N VAL A 179 -6.60 -5.03 6.47
CA VAL A 179 -7.92 -4.41 6.70
C VAL A 179 -9.10 -5.31 6.31
N ALA A 180 -8.87 -6.34 5.51
CA ALA A 180 -9.86 -7.35 5.17
C ALA A 180 -9.20 -8.65 4.73
N GLU A 181 -9.93 -9.75 4.91
CA GLU A 181 -9.48 -11.08 4.56
C GLU A 181 -10.63 -11.94 4.05
N ALA A 182 -10.34 -12.76 3.03
CA ALA A 182 -11.17 -13.86 2.58
C ALA A 182 -10.31 -15.14 2.53
N ALA A 183 -10.56 -16.06 3.44
CA ALA A 183 -9.79 -17.29 3.57
C ALA A 183 -10.66 -18.52 3.38
N ARG A 184 -10.08 -19.66 2.99
CA ARG A 184 -10.76 -20.97 3.04
C ARG A 184 -10.97 -21.39 4.49
N SER A 185 -11.96 -22.24 4.72
CA SER A 185 -12.19 -22.81 6.05
C SER A 185 -10.98 -23.61 6.53
N GLY A 186 -10.70 -23.55 7.83
CA GLY A 186 -9.66 -24.34 8.49
C GLY A 186 -8.29 -23.69 8.55
N ILE A 187 -8.12 -22.44 8.09
CA ILE A 187 -6.90 -21.66 8.29
C ILE A 187 -7.16 -20.48 9.21
N GLY A 188 -6.19 -20.15 10.07
CA GLY A 188 -6.30 -19.03 11.02
C GLY A 188 -6.44 -17.69 10.32
N SER A 189 -7.06 -16.70 10.96
CA SER A 189 -7.21 -15.36 10.42
C SER A 189 -5.97 -14.51 10.69
N LEU A 190 -5.62 -13.65 9.72
CA LEU A 190 -4.58 -12.62 9.83
C LEU A 190 -5.19 -11.20 9.86
N LEU A 191 -6.52 -11.10 9.92
CA LEU A 191 -7.23 -9.82 9.94
C LEU A 191 -6.79 -8.96 11.14
N GLY A 192 -6.51 -7.69 10.88
CA GLY A 192 -6.06 -6.74 11.88
C GLY A 192 -4.59 -6.87 12.27
N LEU A 193 -3.81 -7.77 11.66
CA LEU A 193 -2.37 -7.81 11.88
C LEU A 193 -1.69 -6.63 11.20
N HIS A 194 -0.73 -6.09 11.90
CA HIS A 194 0.15 -5.04 11.42
C HIS A 194 1.56 -5.58 11.17
N PHE A 195 2.21 -5.07 10.14
CA PHE A 195 3.54 -5.46 9.71
C PHE A 195 4.43 -4.21 9.59
N PRO A 196 5.65 -4.23 10.15
CA PRO A 196 6.59 -3.12 10.02
C PRO A 196 6.94 -2.83 8.56
N ALA A 197 7.31 -1.57 8.28
CA ALA A 197 7.79 -1.16 6.95
C ALA A 197 9.01 -1.97 6.45
N ALA A 198 9.77 -2.57 7.37
CA ALA A 198 10.92 -3.41 7.07
C ALA A 198 10.54 -4.77 6.42
N ASP A 199 9.29 -5.25 6.61
CA ASP A 199 8.85 -6.52 6.05
C ASP A 199 8.59 -6.43 4.53
N ILE A 200 8.29 -5.21 4.03
CA ILE A 200 8.24 -4.91 2.59
C ILE A 200 9.12 -3.69 2.35
N ALA A 201 10.31 -3.91 1.84
CA ALA A 201 11.30 -2.86 1.63
C ALA A 201 10.76 -1.71 0.73
N ALA A 202 11.30 -0.50 0.90
CA ALA A 202 10.85 0.67 0.13
C ALA A 202 11.02 0.46 -1.38
N GLU A 203 12.09 -0.26 -1.79
CA GLU A 203 12.37 -0.63 -3.16
C GLU A 203 11.30 -1.59 -3.72
N GLU A 204 10.86 -2.56 -2.92
CA GLU A 204 9.77 -3.47 -3.30
C GLU A 204 8.44 -2.72 -3.43
N ARG A 205 8.14 -1.79 -2.52
CA ARG A 205 6.95 -0.93 -2.64
C ARG A 205 6.98 -0.07 -3.91
N ALA A 206 8.15 0.46 -4.28
CA ALA A 206 8.34 1.19 -5.53
C ALA A 206 8.11 0.31 -6.77
N LEU A 207 8.51 -0.96 -6.70
CA LEU A 207 8.24 -1.94 -7.76
C LEU A 207 6.74 -2.26 -7.89
N TYR A 208 6.01 -2.38 -6.78
CA TYR A 208 4.55 -2.56 -6.82
C TYR A 208 3.82 -1.38 -7.48
N ALA A 209 4.32 -0.17 -7.33
CA ALA A 209 3.75 0.99 -8.02
C ALA A 209 3.97 0.97 -9.55
N ARG A 210 5.00 0.26 -10.03
CA ARG A 210 5.34 0.13 -11.46
C ARG A 210 4.74 -1.13 -12.10
N ASN A 211 4.67 -2.23 -11.34
CA ASN A 211 4.17 -3.52 -11.82
C ASN A 211 2.72 -3.71 -11.44
N LEU A 212 1.92 -4.13 -12.41
CA LEU A 212 0.48 -4.34 -12.27
C LEU A 212 0.14 -5.58 -11.45
N PHE A 213 1.09 -6.51 -11.27
CA PHE A 213 1.03 -7.64 -10.33
C PHE A 213 2.41 -8.30 -10.19
N ARG A 214 2.59 -9.09 -9.12
CA ARG A 214 3.74 -9.98 -8.94
C ARG A 214 3.25 -11.36 -8.58
N ILE A 215 3.91 -12.39 -9.11
CA ILE A 215 3.59 -13.79 -8.84
C ILE A 215 4.83 -14.55 -8.38
N ILE A 216 4.65 -15.42 -7.40
CA ILE A 216 5.59 -16.44 -6.97
C ILE A 216 4.83 -17.75 -7.12
N ALA A 217 5.16 -18.51 -8.18
CA ALA A 217 4.43 -19.74 -8.49
C ALA A 217 4.79 -20.88 -7.52
N ASP A 218 6.05 -20.89 -7.05
CA ASP A 218 6.57 -21.88 -6.12
C ASP A 218 7.73 -21.28 -5.34
N VAL A 219 7.62 -21.21 -4.01
CA VAL A 219 8.68 -20.69 -3.12
C VAL A 219 9.89 -21.63 -3.03
N ASP A 220 9.75 -22.89 -3.41
CA ASP A 220 10.83 -23.88 -3.40
C ASP A 220 11.55 -23.99 -4.75
N ALA A 221 11.02 -23.32 -5.81
CA ALA A 221 11.63 -23.33 -7.12
C ALA A 221 12.97 -22.60 -7.14
N ALA A 222 13.99 -23.24 -7.71
CA ALA A 222 15.29 -22.60 -7.89
C ALA A 222 15.20 -21.50 -8.95
N PRO A 223 15.76 -20.30 -8.69
CA PRO A 223 15.82 -19.24 -9.68
C PRO A 223 16.74 -19.62 -10.85
N VAL A 224 16.35 -19.19 -12.04
CA VAL A 224 17.08 -19.45 -13.29
C VAL A 224 17.87 -18.21 -13.68
N PRO A 225 19.20 -18.29 -13.83
CA PRO A 225 20.02 -17.15 -14.18
C PRO A 225 19.77 -16.67 -15.62
N VAL A 226 19.94 -15.36 -15.84
CA VAL A 226 19.97 -14.74 -17.17
C VAL A 226 21.43 -14.64 -17.61
N VAL A 227 21.74 -15.07 -18.82
CA VAL A 227 23.08 -15.15 -19.38
C VAL A 227 23.20 -14.23 -20.61
N PRO A 228 24.29 -13.44 -20.73
CA PRO A 228 25.30 -13.14 -19.71
C PRO A 228 24.73 -12.34 -18.56
N GLU A 229 25.31 -12.50 -17.38
CA GLU A 229 24.91 -11.79 -16.17
C GLU A 229 25.09 -10.27 -16.29
N LEU A 230 26.21 -9.88 -16.87
CA LEU A 230 26.57 -8.48 -17.13
C LEU A 230 26.75 -8.24 -18.64
N ASP A 231 26.39 -7.06 -19.10
CA ASP A 231 26.64 -6.60 -20.47
C ASP A 231 28.13 -6.21 -20.66
N GLU A 232 28.49 -5.76 -21.87
CA GLU A 232 29.84 -5.31 -22.20
C GLU A 232 30.30 -4.06 -21.39
N HIS A 233 29.34 -3.39 -20.75
CA HIS A 233 29.57 -2.23 -19.87
C HIS A 233 29.54 -2.58 -18.38
N GLY A 234 29.44 -3.86 -18.03
CA GLY A 234 29.38 -4.34 -16.65
C GLY A 234 28.03 -4.11 -15.95
N ARG A 235 26.91 -3.91 -16.71
CA ARG A 235 25.58 -3.69 -16.16
C ARG A 235 24.76 -4.98 -16.17
N ALA A 236 24.03 -5.24 -15.09
CA ALA A 236 23.03 -6.27 -15.05
C ALA A 236 21.76 -5.83 -15.81
N ILE A 237 20.95 -6.78 -16.27
CA ILE A 237 19.62 -6.45 -16.84
C ILE A 237 18.69 -5.93 -15.73
N ASP A 238 17.98 -4.85 -16.00
CA ASP A 238 16.89 -4.39 -15.12
C ASP A 238 15.63 -5.22 -15.36
N LEU A 239 15.28 -6.05 -14.39
CA LEU A 239 14.09 -6.89 -14.36
C LEU A 239 12.93 -6.27 -13.56
N SER A 240 12.97 -4.96 -13.29
CA SER A 240 11.93 -4.29 -12.49
C SER A 240 10.52 -4.41 -13.10
N LEU A 241 10.40 -4.48 -14.43
CA LEU A 241 9.15 -4.69 -15.16
C LEU A 241 8.86 -6.16 -15.48
N SER A 242 9.80 -7.07 -15.19
CA SER A 242 9.69 -8.48 -15.52
C SER A 242 8.64 -9.19 -14.66
N ILE A 243 7.76 -9.94 -15.31
CA ILE A 243 6.77 -10.81 -14.66
C ILE A 243 7.45 -12.06 -14.10
N LEU A 244 8.48 -12.54 -14.78
CA LEU A 244 9.22 -13.73 -14.39
C LEU A 244 10.30 -13.45 -13.34
N HIS A 245 10.58 -12.20 -12.99
CA HIS A 245 11.63 -11.83 -12.04
C HIS A 245 11.63 -12.71 -10.78
N ALA A 246 12.78 -13.25 -10.43
CA ALA A 246 12.96 -14.02 -9.20
C ALA A 246 12.87 -13.11 -7.97
N THR A 247 12.14 -13.58 -6.98
CA THR A 247 11.94 -12.83 -5.72
C THR A 247 13.18 -12.93 -4.84
N PRO A 248 13.57 -11.85 -4.13
CA PRO A 248 14.67 -11.88 -3.16
C PRO A 248 14.51 -12.98 -2.10
N SER A 249 15.62 -13.61 -1.70
CA SER A 249 15.60 -14.74 -0.76
C SER A 249 14.93 -14.40 0.57
N GLY A 250 15.13 -13.19 1.11
CA GLY A 250 14.51 -12.78 2.37
C GLY A 250 12.98 -12.78 2.32
N HIS A 251 12.38 -12.40 1.18
CA HIS A 251 10.94 -12.47 1.01
C HIS A 251 10.46 -13.93 0.83
N ILE A 252 11.22 -14.75 0.12
CA ILE A 252 10.94 -16.19 0.00
C ILE A 252 10.98 -16.87 1.37
N ASP A 253 11.99 -16.57 2.20
CA ASP A 253 12.11 -17.12 3.55
C ASP A 253 10.93 -16.69 4.43
N HIS A 254 10.51 -15.43 4.33
CA HIS A 254 9.32 -14.93 5.03
C HIS A 254 8.05 -15.69 4.63
N LEU A 255 7.83 -15.94 3.34
CA LEU A 255 6.69 -16.74 2.87
C LEU A 255 6.74 -18.19 3.35
N LYS A 256 7.93 -18.81 3.35
CA LYS A 256 8.15 -20.16 3.89
C LYS A 256 7.86 -20.24 5.38
N ASP A 257 8.29 -19.23 6.15
CA ASP A 257 7.99 -19.13 7.57
C ASP A 257 6.49 -19.01 7.85
N MET A 258 5.73 -18.44 6.90
CA MET A 258 4.26 -18.41 6.94
C MET A 258 3.59 -19.67 6.40
N GLY A 259 4.35 -20.66 5.96
CA GLY A 259 3.85 -21.90 5.33
C GLY A 259 3.22 -21.65 3.95
N VAL A 260 3.49 -20.52 3.32
CA VAL A 260 2.97 -20.16 2.00
C VAL A 260 3.86 -20.76 0.93
N ALA A 261 3.27 -21.51 0.01
CA ALA A 261 3.99 -22.16 -1.10
C ALA A 261 3.90 -21.36 -2.41
N ALA A 262 2.85 -20.54 -2.60
CA ALA A 262 2.71 -19.65 -3.75
C ALA A 262 2.05 -18.33 -3.32
N SER A 263 2.48 -17.24 -3.95
CA SER A 263 1.98 -15.88 -3.66
C SER A 263 1.64 -15.12 -4.94
N PHE A 264 0.59 -14.31 -4.87
CA PHE A 264 0.20 -13.41 -5.95
C PHE A 264 -0.23 -12.07 -5.35
N SER A 265 0.47 -11.01 -5.70
CA SER A 265 0.23 -9.66 -5.17
C SER A 265 -0.20 -8.73 -6.29
N ILE A 266 -1.28 -7.98 -6.06
CA ILE A 266 -1.85 -7.02 -7.01
C ILE A 266 -1.93 -5.67 -6.33
N PRO A 267 -1.24 -4.62 -6.83
CA PRO A 267 -1.27 -3.31 -6.22
C PRO A 267 -2.65 -2.65 -6.34
N ILE A 268 -3.02 -1.91 -5.31
CA ILE A 268 -4.16 -1.00 -5.27
C ILE A 268 -3.56 0.41 -5.31
N VAL A 269 -3.65 1.07 -6.47
CA VAL A 269 -3.09 2.41 -6.70
C VAL A 269 -4.22 3.42 -6.72
N VAL A 270 -4.20 4.37 -5.79
CA VAL A 270 -5.18 5.45 -5.66
C VAL A 270 -4.45 6.78 -5.84
N ASP A 271 -4.93 7.63 -6.72
CA ASP A 271 -4.32 8.93 -7.04
C ASP A 271 -2.80 8.84 -7.33
N GLY A 272 -2.40 7.80 -8.09
CA GLY A 272 -1.01 7.55 -8.46
C GLY A 272 -0.10 7.08 -7.32
N ARG A 273 -0.65 6.82 -6.13
CA ARG A 273 0.07 6.31 -4.95
C ARG A 273 -0.29 4.87 -4.65
N LEU A 274 0.67 4.10 -4.23
CA LEU A 274 0.43 2.76 -3.73
C LEU A 274 -0.32 2.84 -2.40
N TRP A 275 -1.65 2.63 -2.45
CA TRP A 275 -2.51 2.62 -1.28
C TRP A 275 -2.38 1.32 -0.49
N GLY A 276 -2.24 0.20 -1.23
CA GLY A 276 -2.20 -1.13 -0.63
C GLY A 276 -2.04 -2.23 -1.67
N LEU A 277 -2.29 -3.46 -1.25
CA LEU A 277 -2.20 -4.66 -2.08
C LEU A 277 -3.39 -5.60 -1.85
N PHE A 278 -3.82 -6.30 -2.89
CA PHE A 278 -4.40 -7.63 -2.69
C PHE A 278 -3.24 -8.62 -2.56
N ALA A 279 -3.02 -9.15 -1.38
CA ALA A 279 -2.03 -10.18 -1.09
C ALA A 279 -2.72 -11.54 -1.07
N CYS A 280 -2.37 -12.41 -2.04
CA CYS A 280 -2.99 -13.71 -2.21
C CYS A 280 -1.98 -14.79 -1.87
N HIS A 281 -2.32 -15.69 -0.93
CA HIS A 281 -1.47 -16.78 -0.48
C HIS A 281 -2.12 -18.14 -0.77
N HIS A 282 -1.30 -19.09 -1.21
CA HIS A 282 -1.69 -20.48 -1.43
C HIS A 282 -0.71 -21.42 -0.73
N TYR A 283 -1.22 -22.50 -0.17
CA TYR A 283 -0.42 -23.44 0.65
C TYR A 283 0.09 -24.65 -0.14
N ALA A 284 0.03 -24.58 -1.47
CA ALA A 284 0.70 -25.47 -2.42
C ALA A 284 1.25 -24.64 -3.58
N ALA A 285 2.27 -25.12 -4.28
CA ALA A 285 2.78 -24.49 -5.50
C ALA A 285 1.64 -24.29 -6.50
N ARG A 286 1.53 -23.07 -7.08
CA ARG A 286 0.42 -22.68 -7.94
C ARG A 286 0.81 -21.60 -8.93
N LEU A 287 0.79 -21.93 -10.19
CA LEU A 287 0.86 -20.96 -11.28
C LEU A 287 -0.56 -20.55 -11.70
N LEU A 288 -0.89 -19.28 -11.53
CA LEU A 288 -2.18 -18.76 -11.97
C LEU A 288 -2.12 -18.46 -13.47
N PRO A 289 -3.08 -18.96 -14.30
CA PRO A 289 -3.11 -18.68 -15.74
C PRO A 289 -3.12 -17.17 -16.04
N VAL A 290 -2.49 -16.76 -17.14
CA VAL A 290 -2.36 -15.34 -17.53
C VAL A 290 -3.72 -14.64 -17.59
N GLU A 291 -4.75 -15.28 -18.15
CA GLU A 291 -6.10 -14.72 -18.22
C GLU A 291 -6.67 -14.37 -16.84
N ARG A 292 -6.44 -15.22 -15.86
CA ARG A 292 -6.86 -14.98 -14.46
C ARG A 292 -6.06 -13.86 -13.82
N ARG A 293 -4.77 -13.76 -14.09
CA ARG A 293 -3.92 -12.66 -13.61
C ARG A 293 -4.39 -11.32 -14.17
N LEU A 294 -4.67 -11.26 -15.49
CA LEU A 294 -5.20 -10.07 -16.15
C LEU A 294 -6.59 -9.68 -15.63
N THR A 295 -7.45 -10.68 -15.38
CA THR A 295 -8.77 -10.43 -14.77
C THR A 295 -8.64 -9.84 -13.39
N ALA A 296 -7.71 -10.37 -12.58
CA ALA A 296 -7.45 -9.89 -11.22
C ALA A 296 -6.83 -8.48 -11.22
N GLU A 297 -5.96 -8.18 -12.17
CA GLU A 297 -5.40 -6.85 -12.40
C GLU A 297 -6.48 -5.82 -12.72
N HIS A 298 -7.34 -6.08 -13.72
CA HIS A 298 -8.45 -5.20 -14.07
C HIS A 298 -9.42 -5.02 -12.89
N PHE A 299 -9.69 -6.10 -12.16
CA PHE A 299 -10.50 -6.04 -10.95
C PHE A 299 -9.89 -5.09 -9.91
N ALA A 300 -8.61 -5.19 -9.63
CA ALA A 300 -7.93 -4.33 -8.67
C ALA A 300 -7.96 -2.85 -9.09
N GLN A 301 -7.77 -2.55 -10.38
CA GLN A 301 -7.89 -1.20 -10.92
C GLN A 301 -9.31 -0.63 -10.74
N MET A 302 -10.35 -1.45 -10.98
CA MET A 302 -11.73 -1.05 -10.75
C MET A 302 -12.03 -0.83 -9.27
N VAL A 303 -11.51 -1.69 -8.39
CA VAL A 303 -11.62 -1.50 -6.93
C VAL A 303 -10.92 -0.21 -6.49
N ALA A 304 -9.72 0.05 -6.99
CA ALA A 304 -8.98 1.29 -6.68
C ALA A 304 -9.78 2.55 -7.07
N SER A 305 -10.35 2.59 -8.26
CA SER A 305 -11.21 3.70 -8.70
C SER A 305 -12.46 3.87 -7.82
N ARG A 306 -13.08 2.75 -7.37
CA ARG A 306 -14.22 2.81 -6.43
C ARG A 306 -13.80 3.29 -5.05
N LEU A 307 -12.63 2.87 -4.59
CA LEU A 307 -12.05 3.31 -3.32
C LEU A 307 -11.79 4.81 -3.34
N GLU A 308 -11.13 5.32 -4.36
CA GLU A 308 -10.87 6.76 -4.58
C GLU A 308 -12.16 7.57 -4.51
N THR A 309 -13.20 7.13 -5.23
CA THR A 309 -14.52 7.79 -5.22
C THR A 309 -15.14 7.80 -3.80
N ARG A 310 -14.99 6.73 -3.03
CA ARG A 310 -15.49 6.63 -1.66
C ARG A 310 -14.71 7.51 -0.70
N GLU A 311 -13.39 7.52 -0.79
CA GLU A 311 -12.53 8.38 0.03
C GLU A 311 -12.80 9.87 -0.26
N CYS A 312 -12.91 10.26 -1.53
CA CYS A 312 -13.29 11.62 -1.91
C CYS A 312 -14.67 12.02 -1.34
N ARG A 313 -15.67 11.13 -1.40
CA ARG A 313 -16.99 11.38 -0.84
C ARG A 313 -16.94 11.55 0.67
N LEU A 314 -16.23 10.67 1.38
CA LEU A 314 -16.09 10.77 2.83
C LEU A 314 -15.37 12.07 3.24
N ALA A 315 -14.35 12.47 2.49
CA ALA A 315 -13.66 13.75 2.71
C ALA A 315 -14.62 14.94 2.52
N LEU A 316 -15.44 14.94 1.46
CA LEU A 316 -16.43 15.98 1.20
C LEU A 316 -17.55 16.02 2.27
N GLU A 317 -18.02 14.87 2.72
CA GLU A 317 -19.00 14.77 3.81
C GLU A 317 -18.43 15.34 5.11
N PHE A 318 -17.16 15.05 5.40
CA PHE A 318 -16.42 15.59 6.54
C PHE A 318 -16.26 17.11 6.45
N GLU A 319 -15.83 17.65 5.31
CA GLU A 319 -15.73 19.11 5.09
C GLU A 319 -17.09 19.81 5.19
N THR A 320 -18.15 19.19 4.67
CA THR A 320 -19.49 19.73 4.75
C THR A 320 -19.99 19.76 6.20
N GLY A 321 -19.71 18.69 6.97
CA GLY A 321 -19.99 18.64 8.40
C GLY A 321 -19.28 19.74 9.17
N ALA A 322 -17.99 19.91 8.92
CA ALA A 322 -17.18 20.96 9.55
C ALA A 322 -17.70 22.38 9.22
N ARG A 323 -18.12 22.63 7.97
CA ARG A 323 -18.70 23.92 7.56
C ARG A 323 -19.98 24.23 8.34
N LYS A 324 -20.86 23.25 8.55
CA LYS A 324 -22.08 23.43 9.38
C LYS A 324 -21.76 23.83 10.82
N ILE A 325 -20.66 23.29 11.38
CA ILE A 325 -20.21 23.66 12.72
C ILE A 325 -19.73 25.09 12.75
N VAL A 326 -18.96 25.53 11.75
CA VAL A 326 -18.53 26.93 11.59
C VAL A 326 -19.72 27.86 11.44
N GLU A 327 -20.73 27.51 10.64
CA GLU A 327 -21.97 28.28 10.51
C GLU A 327 -22.72 28.40 11.85
N ARG A 328 -22.80 27.33 12.63
CA ARG A 328 -23.40 27.37 13.99
C ARG A 328 -22.63 28.32 14.92
N LEU A 329 -21.30 28.32 14.87
CA LEU A 329 -20.46 29.25 15.63
C LEU A 329 -20.79 30.70 15.26
N LEU A 330 -20.83 31.02 13.96
CA LEU A 330 -21.11 32.37 13.47
C LEU A 330 -22.52 32.84 13.84
N THR A 331 -23.53 31.96 13.71
CA THR A 331 -24.91 32.25 14.07
C THR A 331 -25.05 32.52 15.57
N ALA A 332 -24.46 31.66 16.42
CA ALA A 332 -24.52 31.84 17.86
C ALA A 332 -23.86 33.15 18.34
N VAL A 333 -22.81 33.59 17.64
CA VAL A 333 -22.18 34.89 17.90
C VAL A 333 -23.08 36.01 17.44
N ALA A 334 -23.64 35.95 16.22
CA ALA A 334 -24.51 36.99 15.67
C ALA A 334 -25.78 37.20 16.53
N ASP A 335 -26.36 36.12 17.05
CA ASP A 335 -27.52 36.16 17.91
C ASP A 335 -27.22 36.53 19.39
N ASN A 336 -25.94 36.79 19.69
CA ASN A 336 -25.43 37.04 21.06
C ASN A 336 -25.83 35.95 22.08
N THR A 337 -26.11 34.73 21.59
CA THR A 337 -26.53 33.57 22.35
C THR A 337 -25.38 32.62 22.70
N GLY A 338 -24.25 32.71 21.98
CA GLY A 338 -23.03 31.97 22.24
C GLY A 338 -21.96 32.87 22.89
N LEU A 339 -21.29 32.33 23.86
CA LEU A 339 -20.16 33.00 24.53
C LEU A 339 -18.86 32.46 23.91
N PRO A 340 -18.27 33.12 22.87
CA PRO A 340 -17.04 32.65 22.25
C PRO A 340 -15.86 32.53 23.22
N ASP A 341 -16.03 33.08 24.45
CA ASP A 341 -15.08 32.99 25.54
C ASP A 341 -15.52 32.00 26.64
N ASP A 342 -16.59 31.21 26.40
CA ASP A 342 -16.98 30.12 27.30
C ASP A 342 -16.36 28.80 26.83
N PRO A 343 -15.39 28.23 27.58
CA PRO A 343 -14.74 26.99 27.20
C PRO A 343 -15.70 25.79 27.10
N ALA A 344 -16.72 25.72 27.98
CA ALA A 344 -17.65 24.59 28.00
C ALA A 344 -18.54 24.58 26.74
N TRP A 345 -19.06 25.72 26.36
CA TRP A 345 -19.85 25.87 25.14
C TRP A 345 -19.05 25.55 23.88
N LEU A 346 -17.80 26.06 23.80
CA LEU A 346 -16.94 25.75 22.65
C LEU A 346 -16.57 24.26 22.57
N ALA A 347 -16.30 23.62 23.70
CA ALA A 347 -16.03 22.17 23.72
C ALA A 347 -17.24 21.38 23.22
N GLU A 348 -18.45 21.74 23.61
CA GLU A 348 -19.70 21.10 23.15
C GLU A 348 -19.92 21.28 21.63
N VAL A 349 -19.81 22.53 21.15
CA VAL A 349 -20.06 22.86 19.72
C VAL A 349 -19.03 22.20 18.80
N LEU A 350 -17.78 22.12 19.24
CA LEU A 350 -16.66 21.62 18.43
C LEU A 350 -16.37 20.13 18.60
N ALA A 351 -17.00 19.44 19.56
CA ALA A 351 -16.73 18.02 19.84
C ALA A 351 -16.84 17.08 18.63
N GLY A 352 -17.68 17.44 17.64
CA GLY A 352 -17.83 16.66 16.39
C GLY A 352 -17.11 17.24 15.17
N ALA A 353 -16.34 18.33 15.33
CA ALA A 353 -15.69 19.02 14.20
C ALA A 353 -14.54 18.21 13.62
N ILE A 354 -13.78 17.56 14.47
CA ILE A 354 -12.62 16.73 14.11
C ILE A 354 -12.75 15.40 14.85
N PRO A 355 -12.64 14.25 14.17
CA PRO A 355 -12.63 12.95 14.83
C PRO A 355 -11.50 12.86 15.84
N ALA A 356 -11.86 12.80 17.12
CA ALA A 356 -10.95 12.71 18.23
C ALA A 356 -11.65 12.02 19.42
N ASP A 357 -10.88 11.47 20.35
CA ASP A 357 -11.40 10.77 21.52
C ASP A 357 -11.71 11.73 22.68
N GLY A 358 -11.18 12.95 22.60
CA GLY A 358 -11.46 14.02 23.55
C GLY A 358 -11.13 15.41 23.04
N ILE A 359 -11.64 16.41 23.74
CA ILE A 359 -11.40 17.83 23.45
C ILE A 359 -11.14 18.60 24.76
N GLY A 360 -10.16 19.49 24.72
CA GLY A 360 -9.87 20.47 25.75
C GLY A 360 -9.92 21.88 25.20
N VAL A 361 -10.53 22.81 25.93
CA VAL A 361 -10.59 24.23 25.59
C VAL A 361 -10.01 25.03 26.75
N TRP A 362 -9.09 25.91 26.41
CA TRP A 362 -8.43 26.84 27.34
C TRP A 362 -8.62 28.28 26.84
N ILE A 363 -9.35 29.11 27.59
CA ILE A 363 -9.61 30.50 27.26
C ILE A 363 -9.55 31.37 28.51
N GLY A 364 -8.69 32.37 28.52
CA GLY A 364 -8.57 33.32 29.60
C GLY A 364 -8.31 32.68 30.97
N GLY A 365 -7.58 31.57 31.04
CA GLY A 365 -7.31 30.82 32.25
C GLY A 365 -8.46 29.87 32.69
N ARG A 366 -9.57 29.83 31.96
CA ARG A 366 -10.68 28.89 32.21
C ARG A 366 -10.57 27.67 31.30
N THR A 367 -10.98 26.52 31.82
CA THR A 367 -10.81 25.23 31.16
C THR A 367 -12.09 24.47 31.05
N ALA A 368 -12.31 23.79 29.92
CA ALA A 368 -13.28 22.72 29.77
C ALA A 368 -12.61 21.50 29.13
N LEU A 369 -12.86 20.32 29.65
CA LEU A 369 -12.33 19.02 29.19
C LEU A 369 -13.46 18.04 29.01
N THR A 370 -13.50 17.33 27.87
CA THR A 370 -14.55 16.34 27.56
C THR A 370 -13.94 15.13 26.86
N GLY A 371 -14.47 13.95 27.13
CA GLY A 371 -13.94 12.70 26.56
C GLY A 371 -12.59 12.30 27.14
N LEU A 372 -11.74 11.67 26.34
CA LEU A 372 -10.38 11.34 26.72
C LEU A 372 -9.53 12.60 26.75
N ALA A 373 -9.23 13.08 27.94
CA ALA A 373 -8.43 14.28 28.12
C ALA A 373 -7.48 14.14 29.32
N PRO A 374 -6.36 14.88 29.35
CA PRO A 374 -5.50 14.95 30.51
C PRO A 374 -6.22 15.60 31.70
N SER A 375 -5.66 15.44 32.91
CA SER A 375 -6.15 16.19 34.06
C SER A 375 -5.99 17.70 33.86
N GLN A 376 -6.75 18.51 34.59
CA GLN A 376 -6.70 19.96 34.51
C GLN A 376 -5.28 20.52 34.71
N GLN A 377 -4.52 19.94 35.65
CA GLN A 377 -3.14 20.34 35.92
C GLN A 377 -2.21 20.02 34.74
N GLN A 378 -2.34 18.82 34.18
CA GLN A 378 -1.57 18.39 33.01
C GLN A 378 -1.93 19.22 31.78
N PHE A 379 -3.22 19.58 31.61
CA PHE A 379 -3.66 20.44 30.52
C PHE A 379 -3.11 21.84 30.64
N SER A 380 -3.07 22.44 31.83
CA SER A 380 -2.41 23.73 32.06
C SER A 380 -0.93 23.69 31.68
N ALA A 381 -0.19 22.68 32.10
CA ALA A 381 1.22 22.50 31.75
C ALA A 381 1.41 22.32 30.23
N LEU A 382 0.48 21.63 29.57
CA LEU A 382 0.45 21.50 28.12
C LEU A 382 0.30 22.85 27.40
N ILE A 383 -0.62 23.70 27.89
CA ILE A 383 -0.84 25.06 27.34
C ILE A 383 0.41 25.92 27.50
N ASP A 384 1.07 25.89 28.65
CA ASP A 384 2.31 26.64 28.87
C ASP A 384 3.41 26.23 27.88
N ARG A 385 3.47 24.93 27.56
CA ARG A 385 4.43 24.42 26.58
C ARG A 385 4.07 24.83 25.15
N LEU A 386 2.78 24.73 24.78
CA LEU A 386 2.28 25.20 23.47
C LEU A 386 2.56 26.68 23.24
N ASN A 387 2.44 27.50 24.28
CA ASN A 387 2.80 28.92 24.23
C ASN A 387 4.26 29.18 23.86
N GLY A 388 5.16 28.24 24.21
CA GLY A 388 6.59 28.33 23.86
C GLY A 388 6.92 27.80 22.46
N MET A 389 6.05 27.00 21.85
CA MET A 389 6.33 26.27 20.61
C MET A 389 5.57 26.81 19.41
N VAL A 390 4.35 27.29 19.58
CA VAL A 390 3.40 27.54 18.49
C VAL A 390 3.24 29.02 18.23
N ALA A 391 3.79 29.47 17.10
CA ALA A 391 3.63 30.85 16.64
C ALA A 391 2.34 31.02 15.81
N GLY A 392 1.16 30.86 16.45
CA GLY A 392 -0.13 31.20 15.81
C GLY A 392 -0.64 30.28 14.71
N HIS A 393 -0.10 29.05 14.55
CA HIS A 393 -0.52 28.07 13.58
C HIS A 393 -1.10 26.81 14.25
N VAL A 394 -1.93 26.08 13.51
CA VAL A 394 -2.41 24.75 13.96
C VAL A 394 -1.21 23.82 14.08
N PHE A 395 -1.08 23.19 15.26
CA PHE A 395 -0.05 22.21 15.55
C PHE A 395 -0.69 20.85 15.73
N ALA A 396 -0.11 19.79 15.16
CA ALA A 396 -0.60 18.43 15.34
C ALA A 396 0.56 17.44 15.41
N THR A 397 0.44 16.48 16.34
CA THR A 397 1.36 15.37 16.52
C THR A 397 0.60 14.10 16.86
N ASP A 398 1.12 12.96 16.41
CA ASP A 398 0.68 11.61 16.77
C ASP A 398 1.54 10.97 17.87
N ARG A 399 2.57 11.71 18.38
CA ARG A 399 3.58 11.25 19.34
C ARG A 399 3.80 12.28 20.42
N VAL A 400 2.83 12.44 21.31
CA VAL A 400 2.92 13.43 22.38
C VAL A 400 4.09 13.15 23.33
N ALA A 401 4.35 11.88 23.63
CA ALA A 401 5.41 11.45 24.52
C ALA A 401 6.83 11.79 24.03
N GLU A 402 7.05 11.85 22.71
CA GLU A 402 8.35 12.27 22.14
C GLU A 402 8.61 13.77 22.35
N LEU A 403 7.55 14.58 22.33
CA LEU A 403 7.65 16.02 22.56
C LEU A 403 7.70 16.37 24.03
N TRP A 404 7.10 15.54 24.87
CA TRP A 404 7.01 15.71 26.32
C TRP A 404 7.28 14.42 27.08
N PRO A 405 8.52 13.94 27.15
CA PRO A 405 8.88 12.72 27.86
C PRO A 405 8.52 12.77 29.35
N GLU A 406 8.46 13.98 29.95
CA GLU A 406 8.19 14.21 31.36
C GLU A 406 6.70 14.47 31.67
N ALA A 407 5.86 14.69 30.64
CA ALA A 407 4.43 14.82 30.85
C ALA A 407 3.83 13.41 30.89
N GLU A 408 3.65 12.88 32.09
CA GLU A 408 2.71 11.79 32.35
C GLU A 408 1.28 12.31 32.05
N LEU A 409 0.98 12.60 30.77
CA LEU A 409 -0.41 12.68 30.32
C LEU A 409 -0.98 11.32 30.60
N ASN A 410 -2.13 11.23 31.31
CA ASN A 410 -2.80 9.95 31.60
C ASN A 410 -2.57 8.99 30.47
N GLY A 411 -1.90 7.88 30.69
CA GLY A 411 -1.19 7.03 29.72
C GLY A 411 -1.92 6.62 28.43
N ASP A 412 -3.14 7.13 28.22
CA ASP A 412 -3.99 6.84 27.08
C ASP A 412 -3.96 7.92 25.98
N VAL A 413 -3.44 9.14 26.26
CA VAL A 413 -3.37 10.23 25.27
C VAL A 413 -2.02 10.18 24.55
N ALA A 414 -2.02 9.78 23.29
CA ALA A 414 -0.83 9.67 22.46
C ALA A 414 -0.73 10.72 21.35
N GLY A 415 -1.85 11.27 20.89
CA GLY A 415 -1.89 12.31 19.87
C GLY A 415 -2.67 13.55 20.27
N LEU A 416 -2.28 14.69 19.70
CA LEU A 416 -3.04 15.92 19.87
C LEU A 416 -3.00 16.81 18.62
N MET A 417 -4.04 17.65 18.46
CA MET A 417 -4.07 18.77 17.55
C MET A 417 -4.48 20.01 18.30
N ALA A 418 -3.60 21.02 18.34
CA ALA A 418 -3.80 22.28 19.04
C ALA A 418 -4.12 23.41 18.03
N ILE A 419 -5.22 24.10 18.25
CA ILE A 419 -5.71 25.23 17.46
C ILE A 419 -5.58 26.48 18.35
N PRO A 420 -4.64 27.41 18.08
CA PRO A 420 -4.57 28.68 18.78
C PRO A 420 -5.76 29.55 18.39
N THR A 421 -6.37 30.23 19.36
CA THR A 421 -7.58 31.04 19.13
C THR A 421 -7.38 32.51 19.50
N SER A 422 -6.17 32.91 19.92
CA SER A 422 -5.80 34.30 20.24
C SER A 422 -4.43 34.65 19.68
N GLN A 423 -4.15 35.97 19.52
CA GLN A 423 -2.84 36.49 19.13
C GLN A 423 -2.41 37.57 20.17
N PRO A 424 -1.26 37.37 20.87
CA PRO A 424 -0.38 36.20 20.85
C PRO A 424 -1.12 34.95 21.33
N ALA A 425 -0.71 33.78 20.83
CA ALA A 425 -1.35 32.49 21.15
C ALA A 425 -1.25 32.25 22.66
N ARG A 426 -2.39 32.33 23.38
CA ARG A 426 -2.53 32.02 24.81
C ARG A 426 -3.77 31.19 25.11
N ASP A 427 -4.70 31.18 24.16
CA ASP A 427 -5.93 30.41 24.22
C ASP A 427 -5.89 29.34 23.14
N TYR A 428 -6.36 28.14 23.50
CA TYR A 428 -6.28 26.97 22.65
C TYR A 428 -7.53 26.11 22.69
N ILE A 429 -7.83 25.48 21.56
CA ILE A 429 -8.69 24.30 21.45
C ILE A 429 -7.78 23.13 21.10
N VAL A 430 -7.84 22.05 21.88
CA VAL A 430 -6.97 20.89 21.71
C VAL A 430 -7.83 19.63 21.57
N PHE A 431 -7.67 18.93 20.45
CA PHE A 431 -8.25 17.61 20.21
C PHE A 431 -7.25 16.55 20.61
N PHE A 432 -7.71 15.51 21.32
CA PHE A 432 -6.89 14.42 21.84
C PHE A 432 -7.24 13.10 21.17
N ARG A 433 -6.22 12.27 20.95
CA ARG A 433 -6.35 10.90 20.44
C ARG A 433 -5.69 9.89 21.34
N GLN A 434 -6.36 8.74 21.45
CA GLN A 434 -5.88 7.58 22.19
C GLN A 434 -4.71 6.89 21.48
N GLU A 435 -3.90 6.20 22.25
CA GLU A 435 -2.84 5.34 21.73
C GLU A 435 -3.42 4.20 20.87
N ILE A 436 -2.81 3.94 19.70
CA ILE A 436 -3.24 2.89 18.77
C ILE A 436 -3.26 1.51 19.43
N LEU A 437 -2.24 1.18 20.23
CA LEU A 437 -2.13 -0.13 20.90
C LEU A 437 -3.29 -0.43 21.86
N GLY A 438 -3.91 0.59 22.43
CA GLY A 438 -5.09 0.43 23.30
C GLY A 438 -6.36 0.02 22.53
N THR A 439 -6.38 0.23 21.22
CA THR A 439 -7.53 -0.05 20.34
C THR A 439 -7.33 -1.27 19.45
N VAL A 440 -6.10 -1.76 19.26
CA VAL A 440 -5.80 -2.91 18.41
C VAL A 440 -6.09 -4.21 19.17
N HIS A 441 -7.19 -4.86 18.80
CA HIS A 441 -7.46 -6.21 19.24
C HIS A 441 -6.57 -7.20 18.48
N TRP A 442 -5.61 -7.80 19.17
CA TRP A 442 -4.81 -8.89 18.66
C TRP A 442 -5.63 -10.16 18.50
N ALA A 443 -5.87 -10.62 17.27
CA ALA A 443 -6.63 -11.83 16.98
C ALA A 443 -5.96 -13.13 17.48
N GLY A 444 -4.69 -13.08 17.91
CA GLY A 444 -3.91 -14.22 18.42
C GLY A 444 -3.95 -14.43 19.93
N ALA A 445 -4.56 -13.51 20.71
CA ALA A 445 -4.56 -13.61 22.18
C ALA A 445 -5.54 -14.64 22.75
N SER A 446 -6.42 -15.25 21.96
CA SER A 446 -7.47 -16.15 22.44
C SER A 446 -7.17 -17.64 22.33
N SER A 447 -6.00 -18.06 21.86
CA SER A 447 -5.71 -19.48 21.77
C SER A 447 -4.40 -19.90 22.44
N ARG A 448 -4.43 -20.12 23.75
CA ARG A 448 -3.46 -21.02 24.40
C ARG A 448 -3.41 -22.41 23.74
N GLN A 449 -4.35 -22.71 22.84
CA GLN A 449 -4.42 -23.94 22.04
C GLN A 449 -3.61 -23.85 20.74
N ALA A 450 -3.37 -22.63 20.19
CA ALA A 450 -2.53 -22.46 19.00
C ALA A 450 -1.02 -22.55 19.31
N GLU A 451 -0.62 -22.42 20.56
CA GLU A 451 0.80 -22.57 20.97
C GLU A 451 1.31 -24.02 20.87
N HIS A 452 0.41 -24.99 20.80
CA HIS A 452 0.80 -26.43 20.76
C HIS A 452 0.86 -27.01 19.32
N ASP A 453 0.15 -26.39 18.36
CA ASP A 453 0.06 -26.87 16.98
C ASP A 453 0.73 -25.95 15.94
N ALA A 454 1.15 -24.75 16.33
CA ALA A 454 1.79 -23.79 15.43
C ALA A 454 3.32 -23.89 15.61
N GLY A 455 3.95 -24.64 14.73
CA GLY A 455 5.41 -24.63 14.57
C GLY A 455 5.97 -23.23 14.33
N SER A 456 7.17 -23.10 13.79
CA SER A 456 7.94 -21.87 13.57
C SER A 456 7.16 -20.64 13.06
N HIS A 457 6.03 -20.84 12.36
CA HIS A 457 5.21 -19.77 11.74
C HIS A 457 4.60 -18.78 12.75
N ALA A 458 4.08 -19.29 13.89
CA ALA A 458 3.53 -18.43 14.95
C ALA A 458 4.62 -17.51 15.55
N LEU A 459 5.85 -18.01 15.62
CA LEU A 459 6.99 -17.25 16.18
C LEU A 459 7.40 -16.07 15.29
N THR A 460 7.28 -16.19 13.96
CA THR A 460 7.63 -15.11 13.02
C THR A 460 6.61 -13.97 13.11
N PHE A 461 5.32 -14.27 13.10
CA PHE A 461 4.27 -13.25 13.32
C PHE A 461 4.40 -12.56 14.67
N HIS A 462 4.72 -13.29 15.73
CA HIS A 462 4.95 -12.71 17.03
C HIS A 462 6.16 -11.75 17.07
N LYS A 463 7.22 -12.03 16.30
CA LYS A 463 8.38 -11.14 16.20
C LYS A 463 8.04 -9.86 15.44
N SER A 464 7.38 -9.97 14.29
CA SER A 464 6.96 -8.83 13.48
C SER A 464 5.96 -7.95 14.25
N PHE A 465 4.98 -8.56 14.92
CA PHE A 465 4.05 -7.81 15.78
C PHE A 465 4.76 -7.12 16.96
N ARG A 466 5.70 -7.81 17.62
CA ARG A 466 6.45 -7.22 18.73
C ARG A 466 7.25 -6.01 18.27
N ALA A 467 7.93 -6.10 17.12
CA ALA A 467 8.67 -4.98 16.54
C ALA A 467 7.73 -3.82 16.17
N TRP A 468 6.59 -4.10 15.56
CA TRP A 468 5.59 -3.08 15.25
C TRP A 468 4.99 -2.46 16.52
N SER A 469 4.64 -3.25 17.51
CA SER A 469 4.07 -2.75 18.78
C SER A 469 5.05 -1.88 19.57
N GLU A 470 6.34 -2.18 19.50
CA GLU A 470 7.38 -1.32 20.07
C GLU A 470 7.48 0.01 19.30
N LEU A 471 7.37 -0.01 17.97
CA LEU A 471 7.37 1.18 17.12
C LEU A 471 6.13 2.05 17.36
N MET A 472 4.96 1.44 17.56
CA MET A 472 3.67 2.14 17.73
C MET A 472 3.36 2.53 19.17
N ARG A 473 4.21 2.16 20.13
CA ARG A 473 4.02 2.56 21.52
C ARG A 473 4.06 4.08 21.66
N GLY A 474 3.07 4.64 22.34
CA GLY A 474 2.94 6.08 22.54
C GLY A 474 2.50 6.84 21.29
N ARG A 475 1.96 6.16 20.26
CA ARG A 475 1.44 6.79 19.05
C ARG A 475 -0.07 6.70 18.95
N SER A 476 -0.68 7.73 18.38
CA SER A 476 -2.08 7.74 17.93
C SER A 476 -2.19 7.64 16.41
N LEU A 477 -3.40 7.49 15.90
CA LEU A 477 -3.66 7.74 14.47
C LEU A 477 -3.29 9.19 14.12
N PRO A 478 -2.53 9.44 13.04
CA PRO A 478 -2.16 10.80 12.65
C PRO A 478 -3.39 11.60 12.18
N PHE A 479 -3.39 12.91 12.42
CA PHE A 479 -4.42 13.80 11.89
C PHE A 479 -4.21 14.02 10.38
N SER A 480 -5.24 13.74 9.58
CA SER A 480 -5.18 13.87 8.13
C SER A 480 -5.06 15.32 7.65
N GLY A 481 -4.65 15.53 6.40
CA GLY A 481 -4.60 16.85 5.78
C GLY A 481 -5.96 17.56 5.77
N ALA A 482 -7.05 16.84 5.52
CA ALA A 482 -8.42 17.38 5.58
C ALA A 482 -8.79 17.84 7.00
N GLN A 483 -8.41 17.09 8.02
CA GLN A 483 -8.66 17.46 9.43
C GLN A 483 -7.85 18.69 9.84
N ARG A 484 -6.60 18.81 9.40
CA ARG A 484 -5.77 20.02 9.60
C ARG A 484 -6.35 21.23 8.90
N HIS A 485 -6.91 21.07 7.70
CA HIS A 485 -7.58 22.14 6.96
C HIS A 485 -8.83 22.63 7.70
N VAL A 486 -9.64 21.73 8.24
CA VAL A 486 -10.79 22.08 9.10
C VAL A 486 -10.35 22.81 10.35
N ALA A 487 -9.29 22.36 11.01
CA ALA A 487 -8.72 23.02 12.18
C ALA A 487 -8.29 24.45 11.86
N GLU A 488 -7.66 24.67 10.72
CA GLU A 488 -7.27 26.02 10.26
C GLU A 488 -8.48 26.89 9.94
N THR A 489 -9.55 26.34 9.37
CA THR A 489 -10.82 27.02 9.13
C THR A 489 -11.46 27.46 10.44
N ILE A 490 -11.49 26.59 11.46
CA ILE A 490 -11.97 26.93 12.82
C ILE A 490 -11.14 28.06 13.40
N ARG A 491 -9.81 28.00 13.32
CA ARG A 491 -8.89 29.02 13.80
C ARG A 491 -9.21 30.40 13.22
N VAL A 492 -9.27 30.48 11.88
CA VAL A 492 -9.54 31.75 11.17
C VAL A 492 -10.91 32.30 11.53
N THR A 493 -11.91 31.42 11.64
CA THR A 493 -13.27 31.83 12.01
C THR A 493 -13.33 32.43 13.41
N LEU A 494 -12.72 31.76 14.40
CA LEU A 494 -12.71 32.25 15.78
C LEU A 494 -11.92 33.55 15.93
N GLU A 495 -10.81 33.71 15.21
CA GLU A 495 -10.11 34.99 15.16
C GLU A 495 -10.96 36.12 14.57
N ALA A 496 -11.70 35.85 13.48
CA ALA A 496 -12.59 36.86 12.88
C ALA A 496 -13.72 37.23 13.83
N VAL A 497 -14.34 36.25 14.50
CA VAL A 497 -15.40 36.47 15.50
C VAL A 497 -14.92 37.35 16.66
N ARG A 498 -13.74 37.06 17.23
CA ARG A 498 -13.17 37.87 18.33
C ARG A 498 -12.84 39.30 17.92
N ARG A 499 -12.39 39.53 16.68
CA ARG A 499 -12.14 40.87 16.15
C ARG A 499 -13.41 41.69 15.98
N LEU A 500 -14.56 41.04 15.76
CA LEU A 500 -15.85 41.69 15.61
C LEU A 500 -16.48 42.09 16.96
N ASN A 501 -16.14 41.34 18.03
CA ASN A 501 -16.70 41.54 19.37
C ASN A 501 -15.80 42.33 20.34
N GLY A 502 -14.56 42.64 19.96
CA GLY A 502 -13.61 43.49 20.71
C GLY A 502 -13.39 44.83 20.05
#